data_8a6fdf3b6efd28bd3d53c4c2979433b7
#
_entry.id   8a6fdf3b6efd28bd3d53c4c2979433b7
#
_cell.length_a   1.000
_cell.length_b   1.000
_cell.length_c   1.000
_cell.angle_alpha   90.00
_cell.angle_beta   90.00
_cell.angle_gamma   90.00
#
_symmetry.space_group_name_H-M   'P 1'
#
loop_
_entity.id
_entity.type
_entity.pdbx_description
1 polymer ?
#
loop_
_entity_poly.entity_id
_entity_poly.type
_entity_poly.pdbx_seq_one_letter_code
_entity_poly.pdbx_strand_id
1 'polypeptide(L)'
;MPPGGIDQAARFYGEVVGLERIERPVTLGGVGAWFRAGAQELHVSEYEEFAPAPKAHPAFELPAAELDALAARLEGAGAGVQWDGRLPGARRFYSFDPAGNRLEFLTRE
;
A
#
# COMPACT_ATOMS: atom_id res chain seq x y z
N MET A 1 4.73 10.73 2.79
CA MET A 1 5.25 10.20 4.04
C MET A 1 5.88 11.30 4.87
N PRO A 2 5.75 11.26 6.20
CA PRO A 2 6.49 12.20 7.04
C PRO A 2 8.00 11.97 6.94
N PRO A 3 8.83 12.96 7.28
CA PRO A 3 10.28 12.79 7.29
C PRO A 3 10.70 11.59 8.13
N GLY A 4 11.62 10.77 7.62
CA GLY A 4 12.07 9.55 8.27
C GLY A 4 11.15 8.35 8.07
N GLY A 5 10.03 8.50 7.35
CA GLY A 5 9.04 7.44 7.17
C GLY A 5 9.34 6.47 6.03
N ILE A 6 10.32 6.77 5.18
CA ILE A 6 10.56 5.97 3.97
C ILE A 6 11.03 4.54 4.29
N ASP A 7 11.88 4.35 5.31
CA ASP A 7 12.34 3.00 5.65
C ASP A 7 11.19 2.12 6.15
N GLN A 8 10.28 2.67 6.95
CA GLN A 8 9.08 1.94 7.38
C GLN A 8 8.16 1.64 6.21
N ALA A 9 7.97 2.62 5.32
CA ALA A 9 7.16 2.45 4.11
C ALA A 9 7.76 1.37 3.22
N ALA A 10 9.09 1.37 3.03
CA ALA A 10 9.77 0.37 2.20
C ALA A 10 9.59 -1.03 2.75
N ARG A 11 9.69 -1.22 4.06
CA ARG A 11 9.42 -2.52 4.68
C ARG A 11 7.96 -2.93 4.53
N PHE A 12 7.04 -2.00 4.75
CA PHE A 12 5.62 -2.29 4.63
C PHE A 12 5.24 -2.71 3.20
N TYR A 13 5.57 -1.90 2.21
CA TYR A 13 5.20 -2.18 0.83
C TYR A 13 6.01 -3.34 0.24
N GLY A 14 7.28 -3.45 0.56
CA GLY A 14 8.16 -4.49 0.03
C GLY A 14 7.99 -5.85 0.70
N GLU A 15 7.94 -5.88 2.03
CA GLU A 15 7.92 -7.14 2.78
C GLU A 15 6.52 -7.58 3.16
N VAL A 16 5.66 -6.68 3.64
CA VAL A 16 4.32 -7.05 4.09
C VAL A 16 3.36 -7.16 2.92
N VAL A 17 3.25 -6.12 2.11
CA VAL A 17 2.40 -6.13 0.91
C VAL A 17 3.00 -7.02 -0.16
N GLY A 18 4.30 -7.07 -0.28
CA GLY A 18 4.99 -7.97 -1.20
C GLY A 18 5.25 -7.39 -2.59
N LEU A 19 5.30 -6.06 -2.70
CA LEU A 19 5.63 -5.42 -3.98
C LEU A 19 7.13 -5.44 -4.22
N GLU A 20 7.54 -5.58 -5.49
CA GLU A 20 8.94 -5.48 -5.87
C GLU A 20 9.41 -4.04 -5.81
N ARG A 21 10.46 -3.78 -5.05
CA ARG A 21 11.07 -2.46 -5.05
C ARG A 21 11.86 -2.27 -6.34
N ILE A 22 11.66 -1.12 -6.99
CA ILE A 22 12.35 -0.75 -8.23
C ILE A 22 13.18 0.50 -8.01
N GLU A 23 14.12 0.76 -8.93
CA GLU A 23 15.01 1.91 -8.83
C GLU A 23 14.24 3.22 -8.98
N ARG A 24 14.50 4.14 -8.06
CA ARG A 24 14.01 5.51 -8.14
C ARG A 24 15.12 6.39 -8.70
N PRO A 25 14.92 7.11 -9.82
CA PRO A 25 15.97 7.93 -10.40
C PRO A 25 16.51 8.96 -9.42
N VAL A 26 17.84 9.00 -9.28
CA VAL A 26 18.51 9.94 -8.35
C VAL A 26 18.34 11.41 -8.77
N THR A 27 18.05 11.64 -10.04
CA THR A 27 17.81 12.99 -10.57
C THR A 27 16.58 13.66 -10.00
N LEU A 28 15.65 12.89 -9.41
CA LEU A 28 14.46 13.44 -8.78
C LEU A 28 14.76 14.17 -7.47
N GLY A 29 15.91 13.89 -6.86
CA GLY A 29 16.25 14.46 -5.54
C GLY A 29 15.30 13.96 -4.45
N GLY A 30 15.48 14.48 -3.23
CA GLY A 30 14.64 14.11 -2.10
C GLY A 30 14.82 12.65 -1.68
N VAL A 31 13.92 12.19 -0.82
CA VAL A 31 13.91 10.81 -0.30
C VAL A 31 12.59 10.16 -0.67
N GLY A 32 12.67 8.96 -1.24
CA GLY A 32 11.50 8.21 -1.65
C GLY A 32 11.83 6.77 -1.99
N ALA A 33 10.80 5.99 -2.28
CA ALA A 33 10.93 4.60 -2.70
C ALA A 33 9.86 4.29 -3.74
N TRP A 34 10.22 3.51 -4.73
CA TRP A 34 9.35 3.11 -5.82
C TRP A 34 9.15 1.60 -5.81
N PHE A 35 7.96 1.16 -6.13
CA PHE A 35 7.57 -0.25 -6.18
C PHE A 35 6.78 -0.55 -7.43
N ARG A 36 6.93 -1.78 -7.93
CA ARG A 36 6.11 -2.30 -9.03
C ARG A 36 4.83 -2.89 -8.46
N ALA A 37 3.69 -2.49 -9.01
CA ALA A 37 2.37 -2.97 -8.63
C ALA A 37 1.67 -3.49 -9.90
N GLY A 38 1.92 -4.75 -10.28
CA GLY A 38 1.45 -5.30 -11.54
C GLY A 38 2.06 -4.56 -12.72
N ALA A 39 1.23 -4.01 -13.61
CA ALA A 39 1.67 -3.20 -14.74
C ALA A 39 1.86 -1.72 -14.37
N GLN A 40 1.69 -1.38 -13.11
CA GLN A 40 1.76 0.00 -12.62
C GLN A 40 2.87 0.14 -11.58
N GLU A 41 3.05 1.34 -11.09
CA GLU A 41 4.06 1.64 -10.07
C GLU A 41 3.43 2.41 -8.92
N LEU A 42 3.93 2.14 -7.73
CA LEU A 42 3.60 2.92 -6.53
C LEU A 42 4.84 3.72 -6.13
N HIS A 43 4.68 5.02 -6.05
CA HIS A 43 5.76 5.93 -5.64
C HIS A 43 5.43 6.53 -4.29
N VAL A 44 6.34 6.44 -3.33
CA VAL A 44 6.21 7.08 -2.02
C VAL A 44 7.37 8.04 -1.83
N SER A 45 7.08 9.19 -1.23
CA SER A 45 8.05 10.26 -1.01
C SER A 45 7.87 10.87 0.37
N GLU A 46 8.93 11.46 0.91
CA GLU A 46 8.84 12.25 2.13
C GLU A 46 8.22 13.62 1.84
N TYR A 47 7.47 14.12 2.81
CA TYR A 47 6.91 15.47 2.77
C TYR A 47 6.78 16.00 4.21
N GLU A 48 7.37 17.18 4.46
CA GLU A 48 7.42 17.73 5.83
C GLU A 48 6.04 18.05 6.39
N GLU A 49 5.14 18.56 5.56
CA GLU A 49 3.77 18.89 5.95
C GLU A 49 2.80 17.75 5.66
N PHE A 50 3.28 16.52 5.74
CA PHE A 50 2.48 15.34 5.40
C PHE A 50 1.27 15.18 6.30
N ALA A 51 0.10 14.92 5.65
CA ALA A 51 -1.10 14.41 6.30
C ALA A 51 -1.74 13.41 5.34
N PRO A 52 -2.23 12.25 5.82
CA PRO A 52 -2.89 11.30 4.94
C PRO A 52 -4.18 11.89 4.38
N ALA A 53 -4.50 11.53 3.13
CA ALA A 53 -5.73 11.96 2.50
C ALA A 53 -6.92 11.35 3.25
N PRO A 54 -7.99 12.12 3.52
CA PRO A 54 -9.14 11.60 4.26
C PRO A 54 -9.85 10.45 3.55
N LYS A 55 -9.91 10.47 2.21
CA LYS A 55 -10.65 9.46 1.44
C LYS A 55 -9.93 8.94 0.21
N ALA A 56 -9.13 9.78 -0.46
CA ALA A 56 -8.40 9.34 -1.66
C ALA A 56 -7.45 8.21 -1.31
N HIS A 57 -7.50 7.13 -2.08
CA HIS A 57 -6.67 5.95 -1.81
C HIS A 57 -6.46 5.15 -3.10
N PRO A 58 -5.32 4.46 -3.23
CA PRO A 58 -5.15 3.50 -4.32
C PRO A 58 -5.94 2.22 -4.04
N ALA A 59 -6.36 1.55 -5.11
CA ALA A 59 -6.99 0.25 -5.04
C ALA A 59 -6.17 -0.73 -5.88
N PHE A 60 -5.75 -1.83 -5.28
CA PHE A 60 -4.97 -2.87 -5.94
C PHE A 60 -5.81 -4.11 -6.13
N GLU A 61 -5.89 -4.59 -7.36
CA GLU A 61 -6.63 -5.81 -7.68
C GLU A 61 -5.71 -7.02 -7.64
N LEU A 62 -6.14 -8.10 -6.98
CA LEU A 62 -5.39 -9.33 -6.80
C LEU A 62 -6.25 -10.53 -7.11
N PRO A 63 -5.63 -11.69 -7.47
CA PRO A 63 -6.36 -12.95 -7.46
C PRO A 63 -6.91 -13.29 -6.07
N ALA A 64 -8.05 -13.98 -6.03
CA ALA A 64 -8.75 -14.28 -4.77
C ALA A 64 -7.86 -14.96 -3.73
N ALA A 65 -7.06 -15.94 -4.15
CA ALA A 65 -6.16 -16.67 -3.23
C ALA A 65 -5.11 -15.77 -2.60
N GLU A 66 -4.61 -14.78 -3.36
CA GLU A 66 -3.61 -13.84 -2.85
C GLU A 66 -4.22 -12.79 -1.91
N LEU A 67 -5.50 -12.46 -2.11
CA LEU A 67 -6.18 -11.46 -1.27
C LEU A 67 -6.27 -11.92 0.18
N ASP A 68 -6.69 -13.16 0.43
CA ASP A 68 -6.79 -13.69 1.79
C ASP A 68 -5.41 -13.86 2.44
N ALA A 69 -4.42 -14.28 1.68
CA ALA A 69 -3.04 -14.39 2.17
C ALA A 69 -2.47 -13.02 2.55
N LEU A 70 -2.74 -11.99 1.75
CA LEU A 70 -2.31 -10.63 2.04
C LEU A 70 -2.98 -10.10 3.32
N ALA A 71 -4.29 -10.34 3.48
CA ALA A 71 -5.00 -9.92 4.69
C ALA A 71 -4.35 -10.53 5.93
N ALA A 72 -4.00 -11.82 5.88
CA ALA A 72 -3.32 -12.50 7.00
C ALA A 72 -1.95 -11.89 7.30
N ARG A 73 -1.16 -11.57 6.27
CA ARG A 73 0.15 -10.92 6.46
C ARG A 73 0.03 -9.53 7.08
N LEU A 74 -0.96 -8.75 6.62
CA LEU A 74 -1.20 -7.41 7.16
C LEU A 74 -1.60 -7.48 8.63
N GLU A 75 -2.52 -8.38 8.98
CA GLU A 75 -2.91 -8.58 10.39
C GLU A 75 -1.72 -9.02 11.25
N GLY A 76 -0.91 -9.95 10.75
CA GLY A 76 0.29 -10.40 11.44
C GLY A 76 1.34 -9.31 11.63
N ALA A 77 1.37 -8.32 10.77
CA ALA A 77 2.26 -7.17 10.86
C ALA A 77 1.68 -6.02 11.71
N GLY A 78 0.48 -6.20 12.26
CA GLY A 78 -0.17 -5.18 13.07
C GLY A 78 -0.91 -4.11 12.27
N ALA A 79 -1.02 -4.27 10.95
CA ALA A 79 -1.82 -3.37 10.13
C ALA A 79 -3.30 -3.76 10.24
N GLY A 80 -4.18 -2.77 10.23
CA GLY A 80 -5.62 -3.03 10.29
C GLY A 80 -6.13 -3.62 8.99
N VAL A 81 -7.09 -4.54 9.08
CA VAL A 81 -7.79 -5.11 7.93
C VAL A 81 -9.28 -4.93 8.15
N GLN A 82 -9.92 -4.16 7.28
CA GLN A 82 -11.35 -3.84 7.39
C GLN A 82 -12.07 -4.36 6.15
N TRP A 83 -12.67 -5.53 6.27
CA TRP A 83 -13.48 -6.11 5.18
C TRP A 83 -14.72 -5.26 4.92
N ASP A 84 -15.04 -5.05 3.65
CA ASP A 84 -16.16 -4.22 3.22
C ASP A 84 -16.92 -4.94 2.10
N GLY A 85 -18.20 -5.22 2.35
CA GLY A 85 -19.10 -5.94 1.42
C GLY A 85 -19.98 -5.05 0.55
N ARG A 86 -19.76 -3.72 0.54
CA ARG A 86 -20.66 -2.79 -0.15
C ARG A 86 -20.44 -2.73 -1.66
N LEU A 87 -19.31 -3.22 -2.17
CA LEU A 87 -19.02 -3.18 -3.60
C LEU A 87 -19.54 -4.46 -4.28
N PRO A 88 -20.60 -4.36 -5.12
CA PRO A 88 -21.11 -5.55 -5.81
C PRO A 88 -20.06 -6.17 -6.74
N GLY A 89 -20.03 -7.50 -6.81
CA GLY A 89 -19.13 -8.23 -7.71
C GLY A 89 -17.67 -8.23 -7.28
N ALA A 90 -17.38 -7.85 -6.05
CA ALA A 90 -16.02 -7.83 -5.54
C ALA A 90 -15.97 -8.22 -4.07
N ARG A 91 -14.85 -8.81 -3.67
CA ARG A 91 -14.45 -8.92 -2.26
C ARG A 91 -13.31 -7.94 -2.05
N ARG A 92 -13.39 -7.14 -0.99
CA ARG A 92 -12.33 -6.15 -0.72
C ARG A 92 -12.15 -5.88 0.76
N PHE A 93 -10.97 -5.37 1.10
CA PHE A 93 -10.72 -4.82 2.41
C PHE A 93 -9.89 -3.55 2.29
N TYR A 94 -9.96 -2.74 3.35
CA TYR A 94 -9.11 -1.58 3.52
C TYR A 94 -8.03 -1.89 4.55
N SER A 95 -6.87 -1.28 4.34
CA SER A 95 -5.78 -1.29 5.31
C SER A 95 -5.12 0.09 5.30
N PHE A 96 -4.11 0.27 6.16
CA PHE A 96 -3.39 1.54 6.26
C PHE A 96 -1.90 1.26 6.29
N ASP A 97 -1.12 2.09 5.60
CA ASP A 97 0.32 2.00 5.70
C ASP A 97 0.82 2.62 7.02
N PRO A 98 2.12 2.53 7.35
CA PRO A 98 2.63 3.05 8.62
C PRO A 98 2.42 4.56 8.84
N ALA A 99 2.22 5.33 7.76
CA ALA A 99 1.96 6.76 7.85
C ALA A 99 0.46 7.09 7.90
N GLY A 100 -0.41 6.08 7.85
CA GLY A 100 -1.85 6.26 7.88
C GLY A 100 -2.49 6.45 6.52
N ASN A 101 -1.76 6.27 5.42
CA ASN A 101 -2.36 6.31 4.09
C ASN A 101 -3.28 5.10 3.91
N ARG A 102 -4.49 5.37 3.43
CA ARG A 102 -5.50 4.33 3.22
C ARG A 102 -5.18 3.55 1.95
N LEU A 103 -5.36 2.24 2.02
CA LEU A 103 -5.18 1.31 0.91
C LEU A 103 -6.43 0.45 0.76
N GLU A 104 -6.76 0.12 -0.48
CA GLU A 104 -7.80 -0.86 -0.77
C GLU A 104 -7.18 -2.02 -1.54
N PHE A 105 -7.55 -3.25 -1.16
CA PHE A 105 -7.18 -4.45 -1.89
C PHE A 105 -8.46 -5.21 -2.22
N LEU A 106 -8.60 -5.63 -3.48
CA LEU A 106 -9.83 -6.26 -3.95
C LEU A 106 -9.57 -7.37 -4.95
N THR A 107 -10.52 -8.29 -5.02
CA THR A 107 -10.63 -9.25 -6.12
C THR A 107 -12.02 -9.12 -6.72
N ARG A 108 -12.10 -9.18 -8.06
CA ARG A 108 -13.38 -9.12 -8.77
C ARG A 108 -13.83 -10.52 -9.12
N GLU A 109 -15.12 -10.73 -8.99
CA GLU A 109 -15.76 -12.00 -9.35
C GLU A 109 -16.10 -12.08 -10.83
#